data_755378a8d1a536d53c0da25cc7d0a1d6
#
_entry.id   755378a8d1a536d53c0da25cc7d0a1d6
#
_cell.length_a   1.000
_cell.length_b   1.000
_cell.length_c   1.000
_cell.angle_alpha   90.00
_cell.angle_beta   90.00
_cell.angle_gamma   90.00
#
_symmetry.space_group_name_H-M   'P 1'
#
loop_
_entity.id
_entity.type
_entity.pdbx_description
1 polymer ?
#
loop_
_entity_poly.entity_id
_entity_poly.type
_entity_poly.pdbx_seq_one_letter_code
_entity_poly.pdbx_strand_id
1 'polypeptide(L)'
;MKKIIKYLFLALFAGFTMVSCDFLDVVPAEKASDKDAFSSPKAAERFLYSCYGYIPQINMVQTCLDFSGDEIISPFTQESYVKFAEGVYTSGNLIISYWNDLFLGIRQCYLLKKNITSVPRIDQATIDSYVAQADFLIAYFHMLLIKCYGPVVLVKELPVLDTPKDNLLGRTSYDECVQWTCDMFDDAAGRLPATRTGSEYGLATSVAAKALKARLLLYAASPLFNGNTEYYSDFVNTDGSSLMPLSYDENKWKKAADA
;
A
#
# COMPACT_ATOMS: atom_id res chain seq x y z
N MET A 1 6.83 -66.92 -29.81
CA MET A 1 5.59 -66.30 -29.29
C MET A 1 5.78 -65.61 -27.91
N LYS A 2 6.29 -66.26 -26.88
CA LYS A 2 6.42 -65.66 -25.52
C LYS A 2 7.32 -64.41 -25.46
N LYS A 3 8.38 -64.28 -26.30
CA LYS A 3 9.23 -63.08 -26.33
C LYS A 3 8.53 -61.86 -26.97
N ILE A 4 7.74 -62.08 -28.03
CA ILE A 4 7.02 -61.03 -28.74
C ILE A 4 5.92 -60.44 -27.84
N ILE A 5 5.22 -61.26 -27.08
CA ILE A 5 4.19 -60.83 -26.13
C ILE A 5 4.80 -59.96 -25.01
N LYS A 6 6.01 -60.28 -24.53
CA LYS A 6 6.73 -59.49 -23.53
C LYS A 6 7.12 -58.11 -24.04
N TYR A 7 7.55 -57.98 -25.27
CA TYR A 7 7.88 -56.70 -25.88
C TYR A 7 6.63 -55.85 -26.19
N LEU A 8 5.51 -56.51 -26.56
CA LEU A 8 4.25 -55.85 -26.76
C LEU A 8 3.68 -55.27 -25.45
N PHE A 9 3.81 -56.02 -24.35
CA PHE A 9 3.40 -55.52 -23.01
C PHE A 9 4.31 -54.39 -22.53
N LEU A 10 5.62 -54.44 -22.82
CA LEU A 10 6.54 -53.37 -22.44
C LEU A 10 6.29 -52.09 -23.23
N ALA A 11 5.99 -52.20 -24.53
CA ALA A 11 5.63 -51.07 -25.38
C ALA A 11 4.26 -50.44 -24.97
N LEU A 12 3.29 -51.28 -24.59
CA LEU A 12 1.99 -50.78 -24.08
C LEU A 12 2.13 -50.05 -22.75
N PHE A 13 3.01 -50.52 -21.84
CA PHE A 13 3.28 -49.89 -20.55
C PHE A 13 4.06 -48.57 -20.71
N ALA A 14 5.00 -48.48 -21.66
CA ALA A 14 5.73 -47.25 -21.98
C ALA A 14 4.83 -46.18 -22.63
N GLY A 15 3.77 -46.56 -23.35
CA GLY A 15 2.79 -45.64 -23.93
C GLY A 15 1.88 -44.97 -22.90
N PHE A 16 1.66 -45.59 -21.74
CA PHE A 16 0.81 -45.05 -20.69
C PHE A 16 1.50 -44.00 -19.79
N THR A 17 2.83 -43.88 -19.86
CA THR A 17 3.58 -42.92 -19.01
C THR A 17 3.74 -41.54 -19.64
N MET A 18 3.23 -41.32 -20.86
CA MET A 18 3.31 -40.02 -21.55
C MET A 18 2.04 -39.14 -21.41
N VAL A 19 1.07 -39.55 -20.62
CA VAL A 19 -0.01 -38.65 -20.22
C VAL A 19 0.48 -37.90 -18.99
N SER A 20 1.37 -36.95 -19.21
CA SER A 20 1.70 -35.92 -18.21
C SER A 20 0.41 -35.15 -17.93
N CYS A 21 -0.11 -35.34 -16.75
CA CYS A 21 -1.29 -34.65 -16.30
C CYS A 21 -1.01 -33.17 -16.25
N ASP A 22 -1.78 -32.36 -16.98
CA ASP A 22 -2.05 -30.94 -16.76
C ASP A 22 -2.66 -30.66 -15.35
N PHE A 23 -2.63 -31.67 -14.49
CA PHE A 23 -3.20 -31.63 -13.13
C PHE A 23 -2.41 -30.73 -12.18
N LEU A 24 -1.13 -30.42 -12.50
CA LEU A 24 -0.30 -29.54 -11.67
C LEU A 24 -0.47 -28.06 -12.05
N ASP A 25 -1.08 -27.76 -13.18
CA ASP A 25 -1.42 -26.40 -13.62
C ASP A 25 -2.82 -25.93 -13.21
N VAL A 26 -3.49 -26.69 -12.35
CA VAL A 26 -4.73 -26.22 -11.74
C VAL A 26 -4.39 -25.11 -10.74
N VAL A 27 -4.43 -23.87 -11.23
CA VAL A 27 -4.50 -22.70 -10.35
C VAL A 27 -5.68 -22.92 -9.42
N PRO A 28 -5.46 -22.97 -8.08
CA PRO A 28 -6.58 -23.14 -7.15
C PRO A 28 -7.69 -22.16 -7.51
N ALA A 29 -8.92 -22.64 -7.67
CA ALA A 29 -10.08 -21.84 -8.05
C ALA A 29 -10.37 -20.67 -7.08
N GLU A 30 -9.71 -20.67 -5.93
CA GLU A 30 -9.79 -19.66 -4.88
C GLU A 30 -8.87 -18.44 -5.12
N LYS A 31 -7.87 -18.53 -6.01
CA LYS A 31 -7.07 -17.36 -6.42
C LYS A 31 -7.60 -16.81 -7.73
N ALA A 32 -8.43 -15.78 -7.62
CA ALA A 32 -8.83 -15.00 -8.79
C ALA A 32 -7.57 -14.53 -9.53
N SER A 33 -7.42 -14.91 -10.80
CA SER A 33 -6.33 -14.42 -11.65
C SER A 33 -6.55 -12.94 -11.96
N ASP A 34 -5.50 -12.22 -12.34
CA ASP A 34 -5.64 -10.83 -12.83
C ASP A 34 -6.67 -10.74 -13.96
N LYS A 35 -6.81 -11.79 -14.80
CA LYS A 35 -7.83 -11.90 -15.82
C LYS A 35 -9.26 -11.89 -15.26
N ASP A 36 -9.49 -12.57 -14.15
CA ASP A 36 -10.81 -12.67 -13.54
C ASP A 36 -11.18 -11.34 -12.84
N ALA A 37 -10.18 -10.70 -12.23
CA ALA A 37 -10.33 -9.42 -11.53
C ALA A 37 -10.75 -8.28 -12.49
N PHE A 38 -10.37 -8.34 -13.77
CA PHE A 38 -10.66 -7.32 -14.78
C PHE A 38 -11.56 -7.84 -15.91
N SER A 39 -12.31 -8.93 -15.68
CA SER A 39 -13.19 -9.55 -16.67
C SER A 39 -14.48 -8.76 -16.96
N SER A 40 -14.88 -7.86 -16.07
CA SER A 40 -16.08 -7.05 -16.18
C SER A 40 -16.02 -5.78 -15.32
N PRO A 41 -16.85 -4.74 -15.60
CA PRO A 41 -16.90 -3.53 -14.75
C PRO A 41 -17.20 -3.84 -13.28
N LYS A 42 -18.05 -4.83 -13.00
CA LYS A 42 -18.36 -5.26 -11.61
C LYS A 42 -17.18 -5.95 -10.93
N ALA A 43 -16.36 -6.67 -11.67
CA ALA A 43 -15.14 -7.26 -11.14
C ALA A 43 -14.09 -6.18 -10.82
N ALA A 44 -13.92 -5.21 -11.72
CA ALA A 44 -13.04 -4.06 -11.52
C ALA A 44 -13.46 -3.19 -10.30
N GLU A 45 -14.77 -2.99 -10.10
CA GLU A 45 -15.30 -2.31 -8.92
C GLU A 45 -14.91 -3.04 -7.63
N ARG A 46 -15.09 -4.36 -7.60
CA ARG A 46 -14.67 -5.18 -6.44
C ARG A 46 -13.16 -5.11 -6.19
N PHE A 47 -12.38 -5.04 -7.27
CA PHE A 47 -10.93 -4.86 -7.15
C PHE A 47 -10.58 -3.49 -6.56
N LEU A 48 -11.25 -2.41 -6.98
CA LEU A 48 -11.09 -1.09 -6.34
C LEU A 48 -11.42 -1.16 -4.84
N TYR A 49 -12.53 -1.80 -4.46
CA TYR A 49 -12.87 -1.95 -3.04
C TYR A 49 -11.84 -2.79 -2.27
N SER A 50 -11.19 -3.76 -2.91
CA SER A 50 -10.07 -4.47 -2.28
C SER A 50 -8.87 -3.56 -2.01
N CYS A 51 -8.63 -2.53 -2.85
CA CYS A 51 -7.61 -1.51 -2.57
C CYS A 51 -7.96 -0.70 -1.31
N TYR A 52 -9.23 -0.33 -1.11
CA TYR A 52 -9.69 0.30 0.14
C TYR A 52 -9.55 -0.60 1.36
N GLY A 53 -9.62 -1.92 1.17
CA GLY A 53 -9.44 -2.91 2.24
C GLY A 53 -8.08 -2.87 2.94
N TYR A 54 -7.06 -2.25 2.31
CA TYR A 54 -5.74 -2.05 2.92
C TYR A 54 -5.67 -0.82 3.85
N ILE A 55 -6.73 -0.01 3.92
CA ILE A 55 -6.80 1.09 4.90
C ILE A 55 -6.83 0.45 6.30
N PRO A 56 -5.89 0.82 7.20
CA PRO A 56 -5.88 0.30 8.56
C PRO A 56 -7.22 0.54 9.26
N GLN A 57 -7.79 -0.52 9.80
CA GLN A 57 -9.09 -0.47 10.46
C GLN A 57 -8.92 0.00 11.90
N ILE A 58 -9.37 1.21 12.19
CA ILE A 58 -9.30 1.82 13.52
C ILE A 58 -10.38 1.31 14.49
N ASN A 59 -11.40 0.62 13.98
CA ASN A 59 -12.48 0.05 14.79
C ASN A 59 -12.19 -1.37 15.31
N MET A 60 -11.05 -1.96 14.96
CA MET A 60 -10.62 -3.25 15.49
C MET A 60 -9.85 -3.04 16.79
N VAL A 61 -10.35 -3.55 17.88
CA VAL A 61 -9.77 -3.44 19.22
C VAL A 61 -8.30 -3.87 19.26
N GLN A 62 -7.92 -4.88 18.45
CA GLN A 62 -6.54 -5.40 18.40
C GLN A 62 -5.54 -4.47 17.69
N THR A 63 -6.00 -3.47 16.94
CA THR A 63 -5.13 -2.60 16.14
C THR A 63 -5.35 -1.12 16.40
N CYS A 64 -6.20 -0.76 17.37
CA CYS A 64 -6.52 0.61 17.69
C CYS A 64 -5.41 1.23 18.53
N LEU A 65 -4.59 2.08 17.94
CA LEU A 65 -3.51 2.81 18.63
C LEU A 65 -4.03 3.86 19.64
N ASP A 66 -5.32 4.18 19.62
CA ASP A 66 -5.91 5.10 20.59
C ASP A 66 -5.81 4.57 22.03
N PHE A 67 -5.77 3.23 22.18
CA PHE A 67 -5.51 2.59 23.48
C PHE A 67 -4.04 2.64 23.91
N SER A 68 -3.16 3.21 23.12
CA SER A 68 -1.74 3.36 23.46
C SER A 68 -1.45 4.71 24.13
N GLY A 69 -2.44 5.58 24.22
CA GLY A 69 -2.39 6.83 24.95
C GLY A 69 -2.80 6.67 26.42
N ASP A 70 -3.00 7.79 27.08
CA ASP A 70 -3.44 7.89 28.48
C ASP A 70 -4.93 8.27 28.61
N GLU A 71 -5.61 8.60 27.51
CA GLU A 71 -7.02 8.98 27.52
C GLU A 71 -7.96 7.78 27.62
N ILE A 72 -7.52 6.61 27.14
CA ILE A 72 -8.35 5.39 27.10
C ILE A 72 -7.55 4.22 27.63
N ILE A 73 -8.13 3.46 28.57
CA ILE A 73 -7.54 2.25 29.11
C ILE A 73 -8.36 1.04 28.70
N SER A 74 -7.68 -0.02 28.23
CA SER A 74 -8.30 -1.30 27.94
C SER A 74 -8.11 -2.28 29.09
N PRO A 75 -9.12 -3.07 29.47
CA PRO A 75 -8.97 -4.16 30.43
C PRO A 75 -8.23 -5.38 29.85
N PHE A 76 -8.01 -5.41 28.53
CA PHE A 76 -7.39 -6.54 27.84
C PHE A 76 -5.87 -6.36 27.74
N THR A 77 -5.16 -6.65 28.83
CA THR A 77 -3.71 -6.42 28.96
C THR A 77 -2.83 -7.27 28.01
N GLN A 78 -3.38 -8.33 27.40
CA GLN A 78 -2.69 -9.17 26.42
C GLN A 78 -2.64 -8.57 25.01
N GLU A 79 -3.41 -7.52 24.74
CA GLU A 79 -3.53 -6.94 23.41
C GLU A 79 -2.29 -6.13 23.02
N SER A 80 -1.97 -6.13 21.72
CA SER A 80 -0.74 -5.50 21.19
C SER A 80 -0.66 -4.00 21.48
N TYR A 81 -1.77 -3.28 21.42
CA TYR A 81 -1.80 -1.84 21.68
C TYR A 81 -1.47 -1.49 23.13
N VAL A 82 -1.83 -2.35 24.11
CA VAL A 82 -1.44 -2.15 25.52
C VAL A 82 0.07 -2.33 25.66
N LYS A 83 0.63 -3.35 25.03
CA LYS A 83 2.09 -3.58 25.03
C LYS A 83 2.86 -2.43 24.36
N PHE A 84 2.25 -1.76 23.38
CA PHE A 84 2.82 -0.56 22.78
C PHE A 84 2.91 0.58 23.81
N ALA A 85 1.84 0.85 24.57
CA ALA A 85 1.83 1.85 25.65
C ALA A 85 2.82 1.52 26.77
N GLU A 86 3.03 0.23 27.07
CA GLU A 86 4.02 -0.24 28.04
C GLU A 86 5.48 -0.11 27.57
N GLY A 87 5.71 0.23 26.30
CA GLY A 87 7.04 0.36 25.72
C GLY A 87 7.77 -0.98 25.49
N VAL A 88 7.07 -2.10 25.55
CA VAL A 88 7.65 -3.45 25.37
C VAL A 88 7.74 -3.85 23.90
N TYR A 89 8.34 -2.99 23.09
CA TYR A 89 8.58 -3.26 21.66
C TYR A 89 10.02 -2.90 21.28
N THR A 90 10.54 -3.60 20.30
CA THR A 90 11.88 -3.38 19.77
C THR A 90 11.90 -3.49 18.25
N SER A 91 13.00 -3.09 17.61
CA SER A 91 13.17 -3.26 16.15
C SER A 91 13.10 -4.74 15.69
N GLY A 92 13.43 -5.68 16.59
CA GLY A 92 13.34 -7.13 16.32
C GLY A 92 12.01 -7.76 16.76
N ASN A 93 11.18 -7.03 17.51
CA ASN A 93 9.88 -7.49 17.99
C ASN A 93 8.85 -6.37 17.81
N LEU A 94 8.37 -6.25 16.59
CA LEU A 94 7.34 -5.27 16.23
C LEU A 94 5.98 -5.77 16.71
N ILE A 95 5.36 -5.04 17.61
CA ILE A 95 4.01 -5.34 18.12
C ILE A 95 2.96 -4.94 17.08
N ILE A 96 3.14 -3.80 16.42
CA ILE A 96 2.29 -3.29 15.36
C ILE A 96 3.17 -2.92 14.18
N SER A 97 2.85 -3.42 12.99
CA SER A 97 3.56 -3.10 11.76
C SER A 97 2.57 -2.91 10.60
N TYR A 98 2.64 -1.75 9.97
CA TYR A 98 1.85 -1.43 8.77
C TYR A 98 2.69 -1.51 7.49
N TRP A 99 3.99 -1.77 7.58
CA TRP A 99 4.92 -1.69 6.45
C TRP A 99 4.48 -2.53 5.26
N ASN A 100 4.32 -3.82 5.48
CA ASN A 100 3.99 -4.76 4.40
C ASN A 100 2.61 -4.49 3.81
N ASP A 101 1.61 -4.29 4.67
CA ASP A 101 0.22 -4.13 4.22
C ASP A 101 0.03 -2.85 3.42
N LEU A 102 0.66 -1.74 3.82
CA LEU A 102 0.57 -0.49 3.08
C LEU A 102 1.28 -0.57 1.73
N PHE A 103 2.46 -1.21 1.63
CA PHE A 103 3.11 -1.44 0.34
C PHE A 103 2.35 -2.42 -0.56
N LEU A 104 1.69 -3.44 0.00
CA LEU A 104 0.76 -4.29 -0.74
C LEU A 104 -0.43 -3.49 -1.27
N GLY A 105 -1.01 -2.61 -0.46
CA GLY A 105 -2.08 -1.70 -0.87
C GLY A 105 -1.66 -0.78 -2.03
N ILE A 106 -0.47 -0.19 -1.96
CA ILE A 106 0.11 0.62 -3.04
C ILE A 106 0.23 -0.20 -4.32
N ARG A 107 0.78 -1.43 -4.23
CA ARG A 107 0.90 -2.32 -5.38
C ARG A 107 -0.46 -2.65 -5.99
N GLN A 108 -1.49 -2.93 -5.18
CA GLN A 108 -2.84 -3.21 -5.66
C GLN A 108 -3.42 -2.01 -6.42
N CYS A 109 -3.22 -0.80 -5.93
CA CYS A 109 -3.64 0.42 -6.64
C CYS A 109 -2.95 0.57 -8.00
N TYR A 110 -1.66 0.28 -8.11
CA TYR A 110 -0.95 0.28 -9.39
C TYR A 110 -1.40 -0.84 -10.32
N LEU A 111 -1.75 -2.03 -9.82
CA LEU A 111 -2.35 -3.10 -10.61
C LEU A 111 -3.72 -2.68 -11.19
N LEU A 112 -4.55 -2.02 -10.38
CA LEU A 112 -5.80 -1.44 -10.87
C LEU A 112 -5.54 -0.46 -12.03
N LYS A 113 -4.65 0.51 -11.83
CA LYS A 113 -4.30 1.51 -12.85
C LYS A 113 -3.80 0.88 -14.15
N LYS A 114 -2.98 -0.17 -14.04
CA LYS A 114 -2.43 -0.88 -15.20
C LYS A 114 -3.51 -1.61 -16.02
N ASN A 115 -4.47 -2.24 -15.34
CA ASN A 115 -5.39 -3.18 -15.98
C ASN A 115 -6.77 -2.60 -16.27
N ILE A 116 -7.16 -1.47 -15.67
CA ILE A 116 -8.52 -0.92 -15.76
C ILE A 116 -8.96 -0.63 -17.18
N THR A 117 -8.06 -0.21 -18.06
CA THR A 117 -8.35 0.08 -19.47
C THR A 117 -8.65 -1.17 -20.31
N SER A 118 -8.27 -2.35 -19.82
CA SER A 118 -8.54 -3.64 -20.49
C SER A 118 -9.91 -4.21 -20.18
N VAL A 119 -10.66 -3.62 -19.25
CA VAL A 119 -11.98 -4.11 -18.82
C VAL A 119 -13.00 -3.93 -19.94
N PRO A 120 -13.68 -5.01 -20.38
CA PRO A 120 -14.67 -4.92 -21.44
C PRO A 120 -15.86 -4.04 -21.04
N ARG A 121 -16.29 -3.16 -21.95
CA ARG A 121 -17.49 -2.33 -21.78
C ARG A 121 -17.47 -1.37 -20.59
N ILE A 122 -16.30 -1.01 -20.07
CA ILE A 122 -16.14 0.05 -19.09
C ILE A 122 -16.09 1.39 -19.83
N ASP A 123 -16.78 2.41 -19.33
CA ASP A 123 -16.73 3.76 -19.89
C ASP A 123 -15.55 4.56 -19.33
N GLN A 124 -15.14 5.61 -20.07
CA GLN A 124 -13.98 6.42 -19.71
C GLN A 124 -14.18 7.17 -18.39
N ALA A 125 -15.38 7.64 -18.09
CA ALA A 125 -15.66 8.36 -16.84
C ALA A 125 -15.48 7.44 -15.62
N THR A 126 -15.88 6.17 -15.73
CA THR A 126 -15.63 5.16 -14.70
C THR A 126 -14.14 4.86 -14.55
N ILE A 127 -13.39 4.73 -15.66
CA ILE A 127 -11.93 4.55 -15.63
C ILE A 127 -11.28 5.72 -14.89
N ASP A 128 -11.60 6.96 -15.29
CA ASP A 128 -11.02 8.18 -14.68
C ASP A 128 -11.33 8.27 -13.19
N SER A 129 -12.56 7.94 -12.79
CA SER A 129 -12.96 7.89 -11.38
C SER A 129 -12.17 6.85 -10.58
N TYR A 130 -11.97 5.65 -11.13
CA TYR A 130 -11.24 4.58 -10.41
C TYR A 130 -9.75 4.88 -10.31
N VAL A 131 -9.17 5.46 -11.38
CA VAL A 131 -7.77 5.91 -11.36
C VAL A 131 -7.56 7.02 -10.34
N ALA A 132 -8.46 8.01 -10.27
CA ALA A 132 -8.36 9.09 -9.29
C ALA A 132 -8.47 8.57 -7.84
N GLN A 133 -9.33 7.57 -7.59
CA GLN A 133 -9.43 6.92 -6.28
C GLN A 133 -8.18 6.11 -5.95
N ALA A 134 -7.60 5.41 -6.94
CA ALA A 134 -6.34 4.69 -6.74
C ALA A 134 -5.19 5.63 -6.42
N ASP A 135 -5.09 6.79 -7.08
CA ASP A 135 -4.06 7.80 -6.81
C ASP A 135 -4.22 8.42 -5.41
N PHE A 136 -5.46 8.67 -4.99
CA PHE A 136 -5.75 9.07 -3.61
C PHE A 136 -5.27 8.01 -2.60
N LEU A 137 -5.56 6.73 -2.84
CA LEU A 137 -5.14 5.64 -1.95
C LEU A 137 -3.62 5.48 -1.90
N ILE A 138 -2.94 5.60 -3.04
CA ILE A 138 -1.46 5.60 -3.10
C ILE A 138 -0.89 6.72 -2.23
N ALA A 139 -1.43 7.94 -2.35
CA ALA A 139 -1.02 9.08 -1.54
C ALA A 139 -1.31 8.82 -0.04
N TYR A 140 -2.47 8.30 0.28
CA TYR A 140 -2.87 8.00 1.65
C TYR A 140 -1.98 6.93 2.30
N PHE A 141 -1.68 5.86 1.60
CA PHE A 141 -0.78 4.82 2.09
C PHE A 141 0.65 5.34 2.30
N HIS A 142 1.16 6.17 1.39
CA HIS A 142 2.45 6.82 1.60
C HIS A 142 2.42 7.78 2.78
N MET A 143 1.36 8.57 2.97
CA MET A 143 1.20 9.42 4.14
C MET A 143 1.24 8.61 5.45
N LEU A 144 0.57 7.44 5.50
CA LEU A 144 0.62 6.56 6.66
C LEU A 144 2.02 5.97 6.89
N LEU A 145 2.71 5.58 5.81
CA LEU A 145 4.10 5.13 5.88
C LEU A 145 5.03 6.24 6.40
N ILE A 146 4.91 7.47 5.88
CA ILE A 146 5.68 8.63 6.34
C ILE A 146 5.41 8.92 7.81
N LYS A 147 4.15 8.88 8.23
CA LYS A 147 3.76 9.08 9.63
C LYS A 147 4.39 8.06 10.58
N CYS A 148 4.44 6.78 10.17
CA CYS A 148 4.92 5.70 11.04
C CYS A 148 6.43 5.50 10.97
N TYR A 149 7.07 5.76 9.82
CA TYR A 149 8.44 5.35 9.54
C TYR A 149 9.36 6.50 9.07
N GLY A 150 8.85 7.73 9.00
CA GLY A 150 9.60 8.90 8.50
C GLY A 150 9.92 8.81 7.01
N PRO A 151 11.19 8.93 6.60
CA PRO A 151 11.62 8.72 5.23
C PRO A 151 11.30 7.30 4.75
N VAL A 152 10.71 7.17 3.56
CA VAL A 152 10.30 5.87 3.01
C VAL A 152 10.73 5.73 1.56
N VAL A 153 10.58 4.53 1.03
CA VAL A 153 10.70 4.29 -0.42
C VAL A 153 9.46 4.83 -1.10
N LEU A 154 9.62 5.76 -2.04
CA LEU A 154 8.52 6.22 -2.89
C LEU A 154 8.30 5.25 -4.04
N VAL A 155 7.13 4.63 -4.05
CA VAL A 155 6.69 3.74 -5.14
C VAL A 155 5.93 4.59 -6.15
N LYS A 156 6.58 4.95 -7.26
CA LYS A 156 6.03 5.85 -8.30
C LYS A 156 5.40 5.10 -9.48
N GLU A 157 5.60 3.79 -9.55
CA GLU A 157 5.06 2.91 -10.59
C GLU A 157 4.83 1.49 -10.05
N LEU A 158 4.23 0.61 -10.86
CA LEU A 158 4.00 -0.78 -10.46
C LEU A 158 5.33 -1.50 -10.18
N PRO A 159 5.57 -1.96 -8.94
CA PRO A 159 6.82 -2.64 -8.59
C PRO A 159 7.00 -3.94 -9.37
N VAL A 160 8.20 -4.16 -9.91
CA VAL A 160 8.62 -5.43 -10.52
C VAL A 160 9.01 -6.41 -9.42
N LEU A 161 8.39 -7.58 -9.38
CA LEU A 161 8.57 -8.56 -8.29
C LEU A 161 9.97 -9.16 -8.24
N ASP A 162 10.61 -9.34 -9.41
CA ASP A 162 11.93 -9.98 -9.54
C ASP A 162 13.06 -8.95 -9.67
N THR A 163 12.88 -7.74 -9.09
CA THR A 163 13.92 -6.73 -9.10
C THR A 163 15.15 -7.23 -8.35
N PRO A 164 16.34 -7.27 -9.00
CA PRO A 164 17.58 -7.62 -8.32
C PRO A 164 17.83 -6.78 -7.09
N LYS A 165 18.44 -7.37 -6.05
CA LYS A 165 18.67 -6.69 -4.77
C LYS A 165 19.42 -5.36 -4.91
N ASP A 166 20.37 -5.29 -5.82
CA ASP A 166 21.19 -4.10 -6.06
C ASP A 166 20.41 -2.96 -6.77
N ASN A 167 19.25 -3.27 -7.34
CA ASN A 167 18.35 -2.34 -8.02
C ASN A 167 17.14 -1.96 -7.15
N LEU A 168 17.08 -2.40 -5.90
CA LEU A 168 16.03 -1.99 -4.97
C LEU A 168 16.19 -0.52 -4.62
N LEU A 169 15.07 0.19 -4.63
CA LEU A 169 15.05 1.61 -4.26
C LEU A 169 15.38 1.78 -2.76
N GLY A 170 16.27 2.73 -2.47
CA GLY A 170 16.53 3.19 -1.11
C GLY A 170 15.41 4.11 -0.59
N ARG A 171 15.52 4.51 0.67
CA ARG A 171 14.63 5.53 1.24
C ARG A 171 14.87 6.88 0.54
N THR A 172 13.80 7.58 0.28
CA THR A 172 13.81 8.96 -0.21
C THR A 172 13.79 9.92 0.99
N SER A 173 14.39 11.11 0.87
CA SER A 173 14.40 12.10 1.95
C SER A 173 12.98 12.44 2.43
N TYR A 174 12.85 12.80 3.70
CA TYR A 174 11.55 13.11 4.31
C TYR A 174 10.80 14.22 3.56
N ASP A 175 11.49 15.32 3.25
CA ASP A 175 10.86 16.45 2.58
C ASP A 175 10.42 16.11 1.15
N GLU A 176 11.18 15.30 0.43
CA GLU A 176 10.78 14.80 -0.88
C GLU A 176 9.58 13.83 -0.76
N CYS A 177 9.58 12.95 0.24
CA CYS A 177 8.43 12.07 0.51
C CYS A 177 7.15 12.88 0.76
N VAL A 178 7.24 13.93 1.59
CA VAL A 178 6.11 14.83 1.90
C VAL A 178 5.64 15.56 0.64
N GLN A 179 6.58 16.17 -0.11
CA GLN A 179 6.22 16.93 -1.32
C GLN A 179 5.54 16.05 -2.36
N TRP A 180 6.13 14.90 -2.69
CA TRP A 180 5.55 13.97 -3.67
C TRP A 180 4.16 13.49 -3.25
N THR A 181 3.97 13.19 -1.96
CA THR A 181 2.66 12.75 -1.44
C THR A 181 1.63 13.87 -1.50
N CYS A 182 2.03 15.12 -1.24
CA CYS A 182 1.16 16.28 -1.39
C CYS A 182 0.75 16.50 -2.86
N ASP A 183 1.70 16.37 -3.81
CA ASP A 183 1.41 16.50 -5.23
C ASP A 183 0.43 15.44 -5.71
N MET A 184 0.55 14.21 -5.21
CA MET A 184 -0.41 13.13 -5.46
C MET A 184 -1.80 13.42 -4.90
N PHE A 185 -1.90 14.02 -3.72
CA PHE A 185 -3.19 14.47 -3.17
C PHE A 185 -3.81 15.58 -3.99
N ASP A 186 -3.01 16.55 -4.48
CA ASP A 186 -3.51 17.63 -5.33
C ASP A 186 -4.03 17.10 -6.67
N ASP A 187 -3.28 16.20 -7.30
CA ASP A 187 -3.70 15.56 -8.55
C ASP A 187 -5.00 14.76 -8.37
N ALA A 188 -5.08 13.96 -7.30
CA ALA A 188 -6.31 13.23 -6.99
C ALA A 188 -7.49 14.17 -6.68
N ALA A 189 -7.26 15.25 -5.91
CA ALA A 189 -8.30 16.24 -5.58
C ALA A 189 -8.85 16.95 -6.82
N GLY A 190 -8.02 17.19 -7.84
CA GLY A 190 -8.45 17.78 -9.11
C GLY A 190 -9.41 16.92 -9.92
N ARG A 191 -9.42 15.61 -9.68
CA ARG A 191 -10.21 14.61 -10.44
C ARG A 191 -11.35 13.98 -9.63
N LEU A 192 -11.30 14.06 -8.32
CA LEU A 192 -12.32 13.49 -7.42
C LEU A 192 -13.49 14.44 -7.22
N PRO A 193 -14.72 13.93 -7.05
CA PRO A 193 -15.87 14.74 -6.67
C PRO A 193 -15.72 15.28 -5.24
N ALA A 194 -16.35 16.42 -4.96
CA ALA A 194 -16.34 17.03 -3.62
C ALA A 194 -17.13 16.20 -2.60
N THR A 195 -18.20 15.54 -3.04
CA THR A 195 -19.10 14.76 -2.19
C THR A 195 -19.49 13.45 -2.87
N ARG A 196 -19.78 12.44 -2.08
CA ARG A 196 -20.34 11.16 -2.53
C ARG A 196 -21.55 10.80 -1.67
N THR A 197 -22.52 10.10 -2.29
CA THR A 197 -23.79 9.74 -1.63
C THR A 197 -24.17 8.30 -1.95
N GLY A 198 -25.15 7.76 -1.24
CA GLY A 198 -25.66 6.41 -1.48
C GLY A 198 -24.61 5.34 -1.25
N SER A 199 -24.46 4.42 -2.18
CA SER A 199 -23.50 3.31 -2.11
C SER A 199 -22.02 3.74 -2.19
N GLU A 200 -21.77 4.97 -2.63
CA GLU A 200 -20.41 5.53 -2.73
C GLU A 200 -19.98 6.31 -1.47
N TYR A 201 -20.86 6.42 -0.47
CA TYR A 201 -20.52 7.08 0.78
C TYR A 201 -19.32 6.41 1.46
N GLY A 202 -18.31 7.21 1.81
CA GLY A 202 -17.06 6.71 2.39
C GLY A 202 -15.91 6.51 1.39
N LEU A 203 -16.16 6.55 0.08
CA LEU A 203 -15.09 6.55 -0.92
C LEU A 203 -14.39 7.92 -1.00
N ALA A 204 -13.20 7.94 -1.61
CA ALA A 204 -12.36 9.13 -1.73
C ALA A 204 -13.08 10.33 -2.37
N THR A 205 -12.87 11.51 -1.77
CA THR A 205 -13.38 12.80 -2.25
C THR A 205 -12.25 13.81 -2.33
N SER A 206 -12.46 14.90 -3.11
CA SER A 206 -11.48 15.99 -3.19
C SER A 206 -11.28 16.69 -1.85
N VAL A 207 -12.33 16.80 -1.03
CA VAL A 207 -12.26 17.37 0.32
C VAL A 207 -11.39 16.48 1.22
N ALA A 208 -11.55 15.16 1.17
CA ALA A 208 -10.72 14.24 1.93
C ALA A 208 -9.23 14.36 1.54
N ALA A 209 -8.94 14.43 0.23
CA ALA A 209 -7.57 14.58 -0.26
C ALA A 209 -6.91 15.87 0.26
N LYS A 210 -7.61 17.01 0.19
CA LYS A 210 -7.11 18.29 0.72
C LYS A 210 -6.89 18.25 2.22
N ALA A 211 -7.83 17.70 2.99
CA ALA A 211 -7.71 17.57 4.44
C ALA A 211 -6.51 16.71 4.86
N LEU A 212 -6.26 15.61 4.13
CA LEU A 212 -5.10 14.74 4.39
C LEU A 212 -3.78 15.42 4.01
N LYS A 213 -3.74 16.17 2.89
CA LYS A 213 -2.60 17.00 2.53
C LYS A 213 -2.26 18.01 3.62
N ALA A 214 -3.26 18.77 4.10
CA ALA A 214 -3.06 19.75 5.17
C ALA A 214 -2.52 19.08 6.44
N ARG A 215 -3.06 17.91 6.80
CA ARG A 215 -2.55 17.11 7.95
C ARG A 215 -1.10 16.67 7.75
N LEU A 216 -0.71 16.18 6.56
CA LEU A 216 0.66 15.79 6.28
C LEU A 216 1.63 16.97 6.38
N LEU A 217 1.26 18.12 5.83
CA LEU A 217 2.06 19.34 5.93
C LEU A 217 2.22 19.82 7.37
N LEU A 218 1.17 19.71 8.20
CA LEU A 218 1.22 20.03 9.63
C LEU A 218 2.21 19.10 10.37
N TYR A 219 2.20 17.79 10.08
CA TYR A 219 3.20 16.87 10.62
C TYR A 219 4.62 17.27 10.22
N ALA A 220 4.84 17.60 8.94
CA ALA A 220 6.14 17.97 8.42
C ALA A 220 6.66 19.32 9.00
N ALA A 221 5.77 20.20 9.44
CA ALA A 221 6.12 21.46 10.08
C ALA A 221 6.44 21.29 11.58
N SER A 222 6.02 20.18 12.21
CA SER A 222 6.18 19.97 13.65
C SER A 222 7.66 19.89 14.05
N PRO A 223 8.00 20.24 15.33
CA PRO A 223 9.38 20.24 15.82
C PRO A 223 10.10 18.90 15.71
N LEU A 224 9.34 17.79 15.69
CA LEU A 224 9.93 16.46 15.52
C LEU A 224 10.56 16.28 14.15
N PHE A 225 9.95 16.86 13.07
CA PHE A 225 10.35 16.62 11.69
C PHE A 225 10.97 17.84 10.99
N ASN A 226 10.98 18.99 11.64
CA ASN A 226 11.46 20.25 11.06
C ASN A 226 12.72 20.75 11.75
N GLY A 227 13.87 20.23 11.32
CA GLY A 227 15.18 20.66 11.82
C GLY A 227 15.59 20.03 13.15
N ASN A 228 15.10 18.83 13.45
CA ASN A 228 15.46 18.14 14.69
C ASN A 228 16.81 17.41 14.54
N THR A 229 17.87 18.03 15.04
CA THR A 229 19.23 17.45 15.02
C THR A 229 19.48 16.53 16.21
N GLU A 230 18.68 16.60 17.27
CA GLU A 230 18.83 15.73 18.45
C GLU A 230 18.60 14.26 18.10
N TYR A 231 17.56 13.98 17.29
CA TYR A 231 17.19 12.60 16.94
C TYR A 231 17.67 12.14 15.56
N TYR A 232 18.01 13.08 14.65
CA TYR A 232 18.20 12.73 13.24
C TYR A 232 19.54 13.14 12.64
N SER A 233 20.50 13.64 13.44
CA SER A 233 21.82 14.05 12.95
C SER A 233 22.56 12.95 12.18
N ASP A 234 22.39 11.69 12.62
CA ASP A 234 23.08 10.53 12.05
C ASP A 234 22.16 9.67 11.15
N PHE A 235 20.94 10.15 10.88
CA PHE A 235 20.00 9.41 10.05
C PHE A 235 20.26 9.70 8.57
N VAL A 236 21.20 8.93 8.02
CA VAL A 236 21.68 9.07 6.64
C VAL A 236 21.40 7.82 5.80
N ASN A 237 21.33 8.00 4.50
CA ASN A 237 21.25 6.92 3.53
C ASN A 237 22.64 6.26 3.34
N THR A 238 22.69 5.17 2.60
CA THR A 238 23.94 4.43 2.31
C THR A 238 24.99 5.25 1.56
N ASP A 239 24.57 6.28 0.82
CA ASP A 239 25.43 7.24 0.13
C ASP A 239 25.87 8.43 1.00
N GLY A 240 25.47 8.45 2.27
CA GLY A 240 25.77 9.52 3.22
C GLY A 240 24.83 10.73 3.14
N SER A 241 23.84 10.75 2.25
CA SER A 241 22.85 11.84 2.18
C SER A 241 21.92 11.80 3.40
N SER A 242 21.61 12.98 3.97
CA SER A 242 20.67 13.07 5.10
C SER A 242 19.26 12.73 4.65
N LEU A 243 18.61 11.86 5.43
CA LEU A 243 17.23 11.47 5.20
C LEU A 243 16.22 12.43 5.83
N MET A 244 16.65 13.25 6.79
CA MET A 244 15.80 14.22 7.48
C MET A 244 16.34 15.65 7.31
N PRO A 245 15.45 16.67 7.32
CA PRO A 245 15.91 18.07 7.33
C PRO A 245 16.56 18.39 8.66
N LEU A 246 17.83 18.86 8.61
CA LEU A 246 18.61 19.21 9.80
C LEU A 246 18.52 20.69 10.17
N SER A 247 17.86 21.52 9.35
CA SER A 247 17.62 22.94 9.61
C SER A 247 16.13 23.23 9.71
N TYR A 248 15.76 24.08 10.66
CA TYR A 248 14.37 24.55 10.80
C TYR A 248 13.97 25.43 9.62
N ASP A 249 12.78 25.18 9.07
CA ASP A 249 12.15 26.00 8.02
C ASP A 249 10.77 26.48 8.47
N GLU A 250 10.65 27.78 8.75
CA GLU A 250 9.40 28.43 9.15
C GLU A 250 8.32 28.35 8.06
N ASN A 251 8.70 28.28 6.78
CA ASN A 251 7.74 28.20 5.68
C ASN A 251 6.91 26.91 5.69
N LYS A 252 7.36 25.86 6.36
CA LYS A 252 6.56 24.64 6.49
C LYS A 252 5.24 24.90 7.24
N TRP A 253 5.26 25.74 8.28
CA TRP A 253 4.04 26.13 8.98
C TRP A 253 3.09 26.93 8.09
N LYS A 254 3.65 27.84 7.29
CA LYS A 254 2.84 28.61 6.35
C LYS A 254 2.20 27.70 5.30
N LYS A 255 2.97 26.78 4.70
CA LYS A 255 2.45 25.80 3.74
C LYS A 255 1.31 24.95 4.36
N ALA A 256 1.44 24.56 5.62
CA ALA A 256 0.40 23.81 6.32
C ALA A 256 -0.86 24.64 6.58
N ALA A 257 -0.71 25.93 6.86
CA ALA A 257 -1.83 26.84 7.09
C ALA A 257 -2.56 27.22 5.80
N ASP A 258 -1.85 27.29 4.67
CA ASP A 258 -2.39 27.67 3.36
C ASP A 258 -3.09 26.50 2.64
N ALA A 259 -2.90 25.25 3.10
CA ALA A 259 -3.41 24.03 2.46
C ALA A 259 -4.82 23.68 2.92
#